data_1c368a0aa70d46b05efc43b38b0374bc
#
_entry.id   1c368a0aa70d46b05efc43b38b0374bc
#
_cell.length_a   1.000
_cell.length_b   1.000
_cell.length_c   1.000
_cell.angle_alpha   90.00
_cell.angle_beta   90.00
_cell.angle_gamma   90.00
#
_symmetry.space_group_name_H-M   'P 1'
#
loop_
_entity.id
_entity.type
_entity.pdbx_description
1 polymer ?
#
loop_
_entity_poly.entity_id
_entity_poly.type
_entity_poly.pdbx_seq_one_letter_code
_entity_poly.pdbx_strand_id
1 'polypeptide(L)'
;MKLRRPFRVAYGAAATKTSLFVEIDGACWGEASGSVYYGPSIDEIGRDLKTAIDVLKDVKKPTAAVLKDIDKLEINRSARFALSTAFLHYLSMRLGRYPWEIVNLGPPVDVRTSFTVSISTISDMVSEIKESPYPIIKLKMGFEGDEELVAQLRKISGKLYRIDANGGWSLEKAERMIFDLSQIGVELVEQPTKPDLAAEWQHIKGRSKAPLFIDEGMNTLEDYLQYADYVDGINIKLAKAGGILEASAIARKAAKDRRRIMLGCMVESSVAISPALYMASLAHYFDLDGPLLLEEDCATGIMFNVEKMNLSEDIIGGPKMKARFRYAISD
;
A
#
# COMPACT_ATOMS: atom_id res chain seq x y z
N MET A 1 -15.35 1.99 -7.69
CA MET A 1 -15.43 2.95 -6.57
C MET A 1 -15.03 4.33 -7.09
N LYS A 2 -15.74 5.38 -6.71
CA LYS A 2 -15.46 6.76 -7.10
C LYS A 2 -14.48 7.38 -6.10
N LEU A 3 -13.55 8.23 -6.58
CA LEU A 3 -12.61 8.94 -5.73
C LEU A 3 -13.18 10.29 -5.30
N ARG A 4 -12.83 10.76 -4.11
CA ARG A 4 -13.21 12.11 -3.60
C ARG A 4 -12.71 13.21 -4.51
N ARG A 5 -11.50 13.02 -5.08
CA ARG A 5 -10.85 13.90 -6.04
C ARG A 5 -10.11 13.05 -7.07
N PRO A 6 -9.87 13.53 -8.30
CA PRO A 6 -9.00 12.83 -9.23
C PRO A 6 -7.62 12.61 -8.61
N PHE A 7 -7.14 11.37 -8.61
CA PHE A 7 -5.84 11.00 -8.09
C PHE A 7 -4.81 11.00 -9.21
N ARG A 8 -3.84 11.90 -9.13
CA ARG A 8 -2.79 12.09 -10.14
C ARG A 8 -1.41 11.80 -9.57
N VAL A 9 -0.63 11.05 -10.31
CA VAL A 9 0.80 10.75 -10.07
C VAL A 9 1.61 11.16 -11.31
N ALA A 10 2.94 11.05 -11.25
CA ALA A 10 3.84 11.47 -12.33
C ALA A 10 3.48 10.92 -13.72
N TYR A 11 2.87 9.73 -13.80
CA TYR A 11 2.57 9.03 -15.08
C TYR A 11 1.08 8.87 -15.39
N GLY A 12 0.15 9.48 -14.60
CA GLY A 12 -1.26 9.43 -14.96
C GLY A 12 -2.24 9.92 -13.90
N ALA A 13 -3.53 9.90 -14.24
CA ALA A 13 -4.62 10.31 -13.36
C ALA A 13 -5.82 9.39 -13.48
N ALA A 14 -6.56 9.19 -12.38
CA ALA A 14 -7.80 8.44 -12.34
C ALA A 14 -8.83 9.14 -11.43
N ALA A 15 -10.10 9.12 -11.83
CA ALA A 15 -11.23 9.61 -11.02
C ALA A 15 -12.05 8.47 -10.41
N THR A 16 -11.83 7.27 -10.88
CA THR A 16 -12.50 6.05 -10.41
C THR A 16 -11.49 4.93 -10.23
N LYS A 17 -11.82 3.96 -9.39
CA LYS A 17 -11.07 2.73 -9.19
C LYS A 17 -11.99 1.53 -9.37
N THR A 18 -11.56 0.59 -10.20
CA THR A 18 -12.22 -0.71 -10.37
C THR A 18 -11.45 -1.76 -9.58
N SER A 19 -12.16 -2.55 -8.78
CA SER A 19 -11.62 -3.68 -8.03
C SER A 19 -12.51 -4.90 -8.24
N LEU A 20 -11.90 -6.08 -8.16
CA LEU A 20 -12.61 -7.36 -8.08
C LEU A 20 -12.58 -7.86 -6.64
N PHE A 21 -13.67 -8.45 -6.20
CA PHE A 21 -13.79 -9.00 -4.87
C PHE A 21 -13.94 -10.52 -4.93
N VAL A 22 -13.25 -11.20 -4.03
CA VAL A 22 -13.43 -12.63 -3.74
C VAL A 22 -14.25 -12.74 -2.49
N GLU A 23 -15.32 -13.54 -2.53
CA GLU A 23 -16.16 -13.84 -1.39
C GLU A 23 -16.07 -15.33 -1.02
N ILE A 24 -15.92 -15.62 0.25
CA ILE A 24 -15.97 -16.97 0.79
C ILE A 24 -17.03 -17.01 1.88
N ASP A 25 -17.95 -17.99 1.76
CA ASP A 25 -19.00 -18.30 2.75
C ASP A 25 -19.92 -17.10 3.07
N GLY A 26 -20.18 -16.24 2.08
CA GLY A 26 -21.09 -15.09 2.19
C GLY A 26 -20.62 -13.95 3.10
N ALA A 27 -19.41 -14.03 3.65
CA ALA A 27 -18.98 -13.12 4.72
C ALA A 27 -17.50 -12.70 4.67
N CYS A 28 -16.62 -13.50 4.09
CA CYS A 28 -15.17 -13.29 4.12
C CYS A 28 -14.69 -12.78 2.78
N TRP A 29 -14.09 -11.58 2.77
CA TRP A 29 -13.81 -10.84 1.56
C TRP A 29 -12.30 -10.64 1.35
N GLY A 30 -11.89 -10.68 0.09
CA GLY A 30 -10.60 -10.21 -0.39
C GLY A 30 -10.81 -9.30 -1.58
N GLU A 31 -9.90 -8.36 -1.81
CA GLU A 31 -9.97 -7.38 -2.88
C GLU A 31 -8.72 -7.42 -3.73
N ALA A 32 -8.90 -7.41 -5.06
CA ALA A 32 -7.86 -7.24 -6.04
C ALA A 32 -8.08 -5.95 -6.82
N SER A 33 -7.10 -5.07 -6.81
CA SER A 33 -7.10 -3.83 -7.56
C SER A 33 -6.26 -3.96 -8.82
N GLY A 34 -6.85 -3.66 -9.98
CA GLY A 34 -6.10 -3.51 -11.22
C GLY A 34 -5.29 -2.21 -11.24
N SER A 35 -4.26 -2.17 -12.05
CA SER A 35 -3.52 -0.94 -12.33
C SER A 35 -3.42 -0.74 -13.84
N VAL A 36 -3.72 0.47 -14.28
CA VAL A 36 -3.54 0.84 -15.71
C VAL A 36 -2.11 1.26 -16.02
N TYR A 37 -1.25 1.39 -15.01
CA TYR A 37 0.11 1.91 -15.17
C TYR A 37 1.18 0.85 -14.92
N TYR A 38 0.99 0.02 -13.90
CA TYR A 38 1.90 -1.06 -13.56
C TYR A 38 1.13 -2.15 -12.81
N GLY A 39 1.00 -3.28 -13.42
CA GLY A 39 0.26 -4.41 -12.85
C GLY A 39 -0.76 -4.99 -13.82
N PRO A 40 -1.47 -6.03 -13.41
CA PRO A 40 -2.46 -6.68 -14.26
C PRO A 40 -3.71 -5.82 -14.49
N SER A 41 -4.31 -5.96 -15.65
CA SER A 41 -5.65 -5.42 -15.93
C SER A 41 -6.72 -6.15 -15.11
N ILE A 42 -7.89 -5.53 -14.98
CA ILE A 42 -9.05 -6.16 -14.32
C ILE A 42 -9.45 -7.48 -14.98
N ASP A 43 -9.37 -7.56 -16.30
CA ASP A 43 -9.70 -8.78 -17.05
C ASP A 43 -8.69 -9.91 -16.79
N GLU A 44 -7.40 -9.59 -16.69
CA GLU A 44 -6.37 -10.57 -16.31
C GLU A 44 -6.58 -11.08 -14.90
N ILE A 45 -6.85 -10.18 -13.95
CA ILE A 45 -7.18 -10.56 -12.57
C ILE A 45 -8.39 -11.48 -12.55
N GLY A 46 -9.45 -11.14 -13.30
CA GLY A 46 -10.68 -11.92 -13.36
C GLY A 46 -10.47 -13.33 -13.91
N ARG A 47 -9.67 -13.49 -14.96
CA ARG A 47 -9.31 -14.82 -15.51
C ARG A 47 -8.54 -15.66 -14.50
N ASP A 48 -7.54 -15.07 -13.85
CA ASP A 48 -6.71 -15.76 -12.88
C ASP A 48 -7.52 -16.18 -11.63
N LEU A 49 -8.41 -15.32 -11.15
CA LEU A 49 -9.30 -15.65 -10.04
C LEU A 49 -10.23 -16.82 -10.39
N LYS A 50 -10.82 -16.85 -11.57
CA LYS A 50 -11.68 -17.97 -12.01
C LYS A 50 -10.90 -19.29 -12.01
N THR A 51 -9.71 -19.31 -12.58
CA THR A 51 -8.83 -20.49 -12.62
C THR A 51 -8.48 -20.96 -11.21
N ALA A 52 -8.11 -20.04 -10.31
CA ALA A 52 -7.72 -20.36 -8.96
C ALA A 52 -8.88 -20.87 -8.09
N ILE A 53 -10.08 -20.32 -8.26
CA ILE A 53 -11.29 -20.78 -7.55
C ILE A 53 -11.61 -22.22 -7.94
N ASP A 54 -11.46 -22.59 -9.20
CA ASP A 54 -11.72 -23.97 -9.63
C ASP A 54 -10.75 -24.96 -8.99
N VAL A 55 -9.47 -24.59 -8.83
CA VAL A 55 -8.48 -25.43 -8.13
C VAL A 55 -8.80 -25.57 -6.62
N LEU A 56 -9.36 -24.53 -6.01
CA LEU A 56 -9.62 -24.51 -4.56
C LEU A 56 -10.96 -25.11 -4.15
N LYS A 57 -11.89 -25.35 -5.08
CA LYS A 57 -13.20 -25.98 -4.79
C LYS A 57 -13.09 -27.35 -4.09
N ASP A 58 -12.00 -28.07 -4.30
CA ASP A 58 -11.75 -29.39 -3.75
C ASP A 58 -11.04 -29.41 -2.40
N VAL A 59 -10.77 -28.24 -1.81
CA VAL A 59 -10.12 -28.14 -0.49
C VAL A 59 -11.03 -28.61 0.62
N LYS A 60 -10.91 -29.87 1.02
CA LYS A 60 -11.79 -30.54 2.01
C LYS A 60 -11.63 -30.06 3.45
N LYS A 61 -10.46 -29.53 3.82
CA LYS A 61 -10.20 -29.03 5.17
C LYS A 61 -9.46 -27.69 5.12
N PRO A 62 -10.11 -26.59 5.44
CA PRO A 62 -9.49 -25.28 5.50
C PRO A 62 -8.50 -25.21 6.68
N THR A 63 -7.22 -25.16 6.38
CA THR A 63 -6.14 -24.99 7.37
C THR A 63 -5.21 -23.86 6.91
N ALA A 64 -4.39 -23.35 7.80
CA ALA A 64 -3.40 -22.33 7.45
C ALA A 64 -2.40 -22.80 6.35
N ALA A 65 -2.28 -24.13 6.10
CA ALA A 65 -1.48 -24.65 5.00
C ALA A 65 -2.00 -24.21 3.63
N VAL A 66 -3.31 -24.06 3.46
CA VAL A 66 -3.91 -23.58 2.20
C VAL A 66 -3.43 -22.19 1.82
N LEU A 67 -3.11 -21.32 2.77
CA LEU A 67 -2.48 -20.02 2.46
C LEU A 67 -1.14 -20.19 1.72
N LYS A 68 -0.36 -21.19 2.11
CA LYS A 68 0.91 -21.52 1.42
C LYS A 68 0.67 -22.12 0.04
N ASP A 69 -0.42 -22.85 -0.13
CA ASP A 69 -0.77 -23.43 -1.45
C ASP A 69 -1.27 -22.34 -2.39
N ILE A 70 -2.04 -21.37 -1.88
CA ILE A 70 -2.43 -20.17 -2.62
C ILE A 70 -1.20 -19.37 -3.07
N ASP A 71 -0.20 -19.21 -2.22
CA ASP A 71 1.04 -18.48 -2.54
C ASP A 71 1.84 -19.11 -3.70
N LYS A 72 1.65 -20.42 -3.96
CA LYS A 72 2.32 -21.15 -5.05
C LYS A 72 1.55 -21.11 -6.37
N LEU A 73 0.31 -20.59 -6.38
CA LEU A 73 -0.46 -20.51 -7.61
C LEU A 73 0.22 -19.61 -8.62
N GLU A 74 0.33 -20.09 -9.86
CA GLU A 74 0.86 -19.35 -11.01
C GLU A 74 -0.18 -18.39 -11.57
N ILE A 75 -0.58 -17.43 -10.79
CA ILE A 75 -1.52 -16.37 -11.12
C ILE A 75 -0.92 -15.00 -10.78
N ASN A 76 -1.49 -13.92 -11.29
CA ASN A 76 -1.01 -12.59 -10.95
C ASN A 76 -1.11 -12.30 -9.45
N ARG A 77 -0.21 -11.46 -8.94
CA ARG A 77 -0.09 -11.18 -7.51
C ARG A 77 -1.33 -10.52 -6.91
N SER A 78 -2.02 -9.65 -7.66
CA SER A 78 -3.26 -9.01 -7.19
C SER A 78 -4.38 -10.03 -6.97
N ALA A 79 -4.55 -10.99 -7.89
CA ALA A 79 -5.50 -12.09 -7.75
C ALA A 79 -5.14 -12.98 -6.55
N ARG A 80 -3.86 -13.33 -6.42
CA ARG A 80 -3.36 -14.14 -5.30
C ARG A 80 -3.57 -13.44 -3.98
N PHE A 81 -3.32 -12.13 -3.89
CA PHE A 81 -3.56 -11.32 -2.70
C PHE A 81 -5.04 -11.33 -2.30
N ALA A 82 -5.97 -11.10 -3.23
CA ALA A 82 -7.40 -11.14 -2.94
C ALA A 82 -7.83 -12.51 -2.42
N LEU A 83 -7.39 -13.58 -3.07
CA LEU A 83 -7.74 -14.95 -2.71
C LEU A 83 -7.18 -15.33 -1.34
N SER A 84 -5.89 -15.05 -1.08
CA SER A 84 -5.26 -15.34 0.21
C SER A 84 -5.88 -14.53 1.35
N THR A 85 -6.28 -13.28 1.08
CA THR A 85 -6.95 -12.41 2.06
C THR A 85 -8.34 -12.95 2.41
N ALA A 86 -9.17 -13.27 1.41
CA ALA A 86 -10.50 -13.87 1.65
C ALA A 86 -10.38 -15.17 2.46
N PHE A 87 -9.39 -15.99 2.12
CA PHE A 87 -9.16 -17.27 2.81
C PHE A 87 -8.63 -17.07 4.24
N LEU A 88 -7.77 -16.10 4.48
CA LEU A 88 -7.32 -15.73 5.83
C LEU A 88 -8.50 -15.26 6.70
N HIS A 89 -9.38 -14.43 6.15
CA HIS A 89 -10.60 -13.99 6.83
C HIS A 89 -11.53 -15.16 7.13
N TYR A 90 -11.69 -16.09 6.18
CA TYR A 90 -12.46 -17.30 6.38
C TYR A 90 -11.89 -18.19 7.51
N LEU A 91 -10.59 -18.40 7.53
CA LEU A 91 -9.94 -19.12 8.63
C LEU A 91 -10.14 -18.44 9.98
N SER A 92 -10.01 -17.10 9.99
CA SER A 92 -10.25 -16.28 11.18
C SER A 92 -11.67 -16.50 11.73
N MET A 93 -12.67 -16.42 10.87
CA MET A 93 -14.07 -16.67 11.21
C MET A 93 -14.29 -18.11 11.73
N ARG A 94 -13.74 -19.11 11.03
CA ARG A 94 -13.93 -20.54 11.38
C ARG A 94 -13.27 -20.94 12.69
N LEU A 95 -12.12 -20.30 13.01
CA LEU A 95 -11.33 -20.61 14.20
C LEU A 95 -11.67 -19.70 15.40
N GLY A 96 -12.44 -18.63 15.19
CA GLY A 96 -12.72 -17.61 16.21
C GLY A 96 -11.43 -16.89 16.67
N ARG A 97 -10.43 -16.75 15.79
CA ARG A 97 -9.12 -16.16 16.08
C ARG A 97 -8.90 -14.93 15.22
N TYR A 98 -8.11 -14.01 15.74
CA TYR A 98 -7.72 -12.83 14.95
C TYR A 98 -6.84 -13.21 13.75
N PRO A 99 -6.98 -12.53 12.59
CA PRO A 99 -6.20 -12.87 11.39
C PRO A 99 -4.68 -12.88 11.60
N TRP A 100 -4.14 -11.94 12.37
CA TRP A 100 -2.70 -11.88 12.66
C TRP A 100 -2.18 -13.08 13.46
N GLU A 101 -2.99 -13.67 14.34
CA GLU A 101 -2.61 -14.87 15.09
C GLU A 101 -2.47 -16.10 14.19
N ILE A 102 -3.29 -16.21 13.13
CA ILE A 102 -3.24 -17.33 12.17
C ILE A 102 -1.93 -17.33 11.40
N VAL A 103 -1.40 -16.16 11.08
CA VAL A 103 -0.15 -15.98 10.34
C VAL A 103 1.06 -15.71 11.25
N ASN A 104 0.93 -15.98 12.56
CA ASN A 104 1.99 -15.83 13.57
C ASN A 104 2.60 -14.41 13.59
N LEU A 105 1.73 -13.39 13.61
CA LEU A 105 2.09 -12.00 13.82
C LEU A 105 1.57 -11.50 15.17
N GLY A 106 2.18 -10.44 15.67
CA GLY A 106 1.68 -9.72 16.85
C GLY A 106 0.43 -8.90 16.53
N PRO A 107 -0.33 -8.49 17.55
CA PRO A 107 -1.45 -7.58 17.35
C PRO A 107 -1.00 -6.26 16.73
N PRO A 108 -1.89 -5.57 16.00
CA PRO A 108 -1.60 -4.23 15.49
C PRO A 108 -1.20 -3.27 16.60
N VAL A 109 -0.21 -2.44 16.34
CA VAL A 109 0.28 -1.40 17.23
C VAL A 109 -0.03 -0.03 16.64
N ASP A 110 0.13 1.04 17.40
CA ASP A 110 -0.14 2.45 17.03
C ASP A 110 0.13 2.78 15.55
N VAL A 111 -0.87 2.55 14.70
CA VAL A 111 -0.77 2.78 13.26
C VAL A 111 -1.16 4.21 12.95
N ARG A 112 -0.22 4.97 12.39
CA ARG A 112 -0.42 6.35 11.95
C ARG A 112 -0.14 6.46 10.46
N THR A 113 -1.19 6.59 9.66
CA THR A 113 -1.06 6.72 8.22
C THR A 113 -0.75 8.16 7.80
N SER A 114 -0.05 8.31 6.68
CA SER A 114 -0.04 9.57 5.95
C SER A 114 -1.37 9.80 5.22
N PHE A 115 -1.62 11.04 4.83
CA PHE A 115 -2.67 11.42 3.90
C PHE A 115 -2.03 11.92 2.61
N THR A 116 -2.44 11.35 1.47
CA THR A 116 -1.83 11.64 0.18
C THR A 116 -2.46 12.87 -0.47
N VAL A 117 -1.61 13.85 -0.78
CA VAL A 117 -1.93 14.96 -1.68
C VAL A 117 -1.39 14.63 -3.07
N SER A 118 -2.29 14.47 -4.04
CA SER A 118 -1.95 14.12 -5.41
C SER A 118 -1.53 15.36 -6.22
N ILE A 119 -0.86 15.13 -7.36
CA ILE A 119 -0.40 16.22 -8.23
C ILE A 119 -1.59 17.04 -8.76
N SER A 120 -1.54 18.36 -8.53
CA SER A 120 -2.49 19.34 -9.08
C SER A 120 -1.76 20.69 -9.29
N THR A 121 -2.47 21.81 -9.33
CA THR A 121 -1.79 23.11 -9.31
C THR A 121 -1.09 23.33 -7.97
N ILE A 122 0.03 24.04 -7.96
CA ILE A 122 0.77 24.34 -6.72
C ILE A 122 -0.15 25.01 -5.68
N SER A 123 -1.02 25.93 -6.13
CA SER A 123 -1.98 26.59 -5.26
C SER A 123 -2.93 25.61 -4.59
N ASP A 124 -3.48 24.66 -5.36
CA ASP A 124 -4.43 23.67 -4.84
C ASP A 124 -3.74 22.71 -3.88
N MET A 125 -2.52 22.23 -4.22
CA MET A 125 -1.75 21.37 -3.34
C MET A 125 -1.44 22.07 -2.00
N VAL A 126 -1.00 23.33 -2.05
CA VAL A 126 -0.70 24.14 -0.86
C VAL A 126 -1.95 24.37 -0.01
N SER A 127 -3.10 24.64 -0.64
CA SER A 127 -4.40 24.80 0.06
C SER A 127 -4.78 23.50 0.74
N GLU A 128 -4.74 22.36 0.01
CA GLU A 128 -5.06 21.05 0.56
C GLU A 128 -4.16 20.66 1.74
N ILE A 129 -2.85 20.93 1.67
CA ILE A 129 -1.91 20.68 2.77
C ILE A 129 -2.29 21.51 4.00
N LYS A 130 -2.58 22.80 3.83
CA LYS A 130 -2.92 23.70 4.95
C LYS A 130 -4.26 23.37 5.59
N GLU A 131 -5.25 23.01 4.80
CA GLU A 131 -6.61 22.68 5.25
C GLU A 131 -6.71 21.25 5.80
N SER A 132 -5.79 20.37 5.40
CA SER A 132 -5.79 18.98 5.86
C SER A 132 -5.66 18.88 7.39
N PRO A 133 -6.53 18.12 8.07
CA PRO A 133 -6.38 17.85 9.50
C PRO A 133 -5.22 16.87 9.81
N TYR A 134 -4.69 16.20 8.80
CA TYR A 134 -3.67 15.18 8.95
C TYR A 134 -2.29 15.80 9.24
N PRO A 135 -1.58 15.37 10.29
CA PRO A 135 -0.23 15.86 10.60
C PRO A 135 0.84 15.27 9.68
N ILE A 136 0.59 14.09 9.09
CA ILE A 136 1.52 13.39 8.19
C ILE A 136 0.95 13.47 6.78
N ILE A 137 1.67 14.15 5.89
CA ILE A 137 1.26 14.36 4.50
C ILE A 137 2.22 13.63 3.57
N LYS A 138 1.69 12.73 2.73
CA LYS A 138 2.42 12.18 1.59
C LYS A 138 2.18 13.07 0.38
N LEU A 139 3.25 13.52 -0.26
CA LEU A 139 3.19 14.39 -1.44
C LEU A 139 3.63 13.63 -2.67
N LYS A 140 2.73 13.55 -3.66
CA LYS A 140 3.09 13.07 -4.99
C LYS A 140 3.84 14.16 -5.73
N MET A 141 5.06 13.82 -6.17
CA MET A 141 5.98 14.69 -6.89
C MET A 141 6.44 14.01 -8.20
N GLY A 142 7.49 14.50 -8.84
CA GLY A 142 7.95 13.99 -10.13
C GLY A 142 7.36 14.76 -11.31
N PHE A 143 7.01 16.03 -11.12
CA PHE A 143 6.46 16.91 -12.14
C PHE A 143 7.28 18.23 -12.26
N GLU A 144 6.92 19.10 -13.19
CA GLU A 144 7.69 20.32 -13.49
C GLU A 144 7.66 21.35 -12.35
N GLY A 145 6.63 21.37 -11.52
CA GLY A 145 6.46 22.31 -10.40
C GLY A 145 7.09 21.91 -9.07
N ASP A 146 7.90 20.86 -9.01
CA ASP A 146 8.45 20.30 -7.76
C ASP A 146 9.24 21.32 -6.95
N GLU A 147 10.11 22.11 -7.59
CA GLU A 147 10.96 23.11 -6.95
C GLU A 147 10.14 24.24 -6.33
N GLU A 148 9.09 24.68 -7.04
CA GLU A 148 8.17 25.69 -6.53
C GLU A 148 7.39 25.15 -5.34
N LEU A 149 6.90 23.90 -5.41
CA LEU A 149 6.20 23.26 -4.29
C LEU A 149 7.10 23.22 -3.05
N VAL A 150 8.36 22.79 -3.15
CA VAL A 150 9.31 22.77 -2.02
C VAL A 150 9.50 24.17 -1.42
N ALA A 151 9.57 25.20 -2.25
CA ALA A 151 9.66 26.58 -1.75
C ALA A 151 8.42 27.01 -0.95
N GLN A 152 7.22 26.51 -1.29
CA GLN A 152 6.02 26.76 -0.52
C GLN A 152 5.98 25.93 0.78
N LEU A 153 6.42 24.66 0.74
CA LEU A 153 6.45 23.78 1.94
C LEU A 153 7.28 24.39 3.07
N ARG A 154 8.37 25.11 2.75
CA ARG A 154 9.22 25.83 3.75
C ARG A 154 8.43 26.83 4.59
N LYS A 155 7.28 27.31 4.09
CA LYS A 155 6.43 28.31 4.74
C LYS A 155 5.28 27.69 5.56
N ILE A 156 5.13 26.37 5.51
CA ILE A 156 4.06 25.64 6.20
C ILE A 156 4.67 24.93 7.41
N SER A 157 4.16 25.22 8.60
CA SER A 157 4.59 24.58 9.85
C SER A 157 3.59 23.51 10.31
N GLY A 158 4.04 22.64 11.21
CA GLY A 158 3.17 21.65 11.87
C GLY A 158 2.79 20.45 11.03
N LYS A 159 3.44 20.24 9.89
CA LYS A 159 3.25 19.05 9.02
C LYS A 159 4.56 18.28 8.91
N LEU A 160 4.43 16.96 8.88
CA LEU A 160 5.50 16.04 8.56
C LEU A 160 5.30 15.53 7.12
N TYR A 161 6.34 15.59 6.31
CA TYR A 161 6.22 15.27 4.89
C TYR A 161 6.89 13.94 4.55
N ARG A 162 6.21 13.11 3.76
CA ARG A 162 6.73 11.97 3.02
C ARG A 162 6.63 12.29 1.54
N ILE A 163 7.70 12.14 0.81
CA ILE A 163 7.75 12.51 -0.60
C ILE A 163 7.74 11.25 -1.44
N ASP A 164 6.89 11.20 -2.45
CA ASP A 164 6.85 10.11 -3.42
C ASP A 164 6.93 10.69 -4.84
N ALA A 165 8.10 10.51 -5.45
CA ALA A 165 8.36 11.00 -6.79
C ALA A 165 7.93 10.01 -7.90
N ASN A 166 7.52 8.80 -7.55
CA ASN A 166 7.08 7.74 -8.46
C ASN A 166 8.05 7.54 -9.65
N GLY A 167 9.37 7.64 -9.39
CA GLY A 167 10.39 7.50 -10.42
C GLY A 167 10.47 8.66 -11.44
N GLY A 168 9.81 9.77 -11.15
CA GLY A 168 9.65 10.89 -12.08
C GLY A 168 10.88 11.79 -12.23
N TRP A 169 11.91 11.63 -11.40
CA TRP A 169 13.13 12.45 -11.49
C TRP A 169 14.24 11.76 -12.28
N SER A 170 15.02 12.56 -13.03
CA SER A 170 16.36 12.14 -13.44
C SER A 170 17.27 12.04 -12.23
N LEU A 171 18.39 11.34 -12.34
CA LEU A 171 19.35 11.20 -11.23
C LEU A 171 19.85 12.57 -10.74
N GLU A 172 20.16 13.47 -11.66
CA GLU A 172 20.61 14.83 -11.37
C GLU A 172 19.52 15.66 -10.65
N LYS A 173 18.26 15.58 -11.10
CA LYS A 173 17.14 16.23 -10.41
C LYS A 173 16.91 15.62 -9.03
N ALA A 174 16.97 14.30 -8.90
CA ALA A 174 16.83 13.60 -7.64
C ALA A 174 17.86 14.08 -6.61
N GLU A 175 19.13 14.20 -6.98
CA GLU A 175 20.18 14.67 -6.09
C GLU A 175 19.88 16.07 -5.54
N ARG A 176 19.49 17.02 -6.40
CA ARG A 176 19.12 18.39 -5.99
C ARG A 176 17.87 18.39 -5.10
N MET A 177 16.81 17.73 -5.54
CA MET A 177 15.53 17.70 -4.82
C MET A 177 15.66 17.07 -3.44
N ILE A 178 16.37 15.94 -3.32
CA ILE A 178 16.58 15.26 -2.04
C ILE A 178 17.39 16.14 -1.07
N PHE A 179 18.40 16.87 -1.57
CA PHE A 179 19.12 17.84 -0.76
C PHE A 179 18.19 18.94 -0.25
N ASP A 180 17.39 19.58 -1.11
CA ASP A 180 16.46 20.64 -0.74
C ASP A 180 15.37 20.15 0.26
N LEU A 181 14.84 18.98 0.03
CA LEU A 181 13.86 18.33 0.91
C LEU A 181 14.45 18.01 2.28
N SER A 182 15.71 17.61 2.35
CA SER A 182 16.39 17.35 3.62
C SER A 182 16.53 18.62 4.49
N GLN A 183 16.58 19.81 3.87
CA GLN A 183 16.64 21.09 4.58
C GLN A 183 15.32 21.47 5.26
N ILE A 184 14.20 20.92 4.81
CA ILE A 184 12.86 21.13 5.43
C ILE A 184 12.44 19.99 6.33
N GLY A 185 13.31 18.99 6.53
CA GLY A 185 13.09 17.92 7.49
C GLY A 185 12.02 16.90 7.06
N VAL A 186 12.00 16.50 5.77
CA VAL A 186 11.11 15.42 5.32
C VAL A 186 11.46 14.11 6.01
N GLU A 187 10.45 13.29 6.28
CA GLU A 187 10.60 12.02 6.98
C GLU A 187 11.27 10.96 6.09
N LEU A 188 10.94 10.95 4.80
CA LEU A 188 11.52 10.05 3.79
C LEU A 188 11.24 10.56 2.36
N VAL A 189 12.02 10.05 1.41
CA VAL A 189 11.79 10.19 -0.03
C VAL A 189 11.64 8.80 -0.65
N GLU A 190 10.47 8.56 -1.24
CA GLU A 190 10.10 7.32 -1.91
C GLU A 190 10.30 7.45 -3.41
N GLN A 191 10.91 6.43 -4.01
CA GLN A 191 11.11 6.24 -5.45
C GLN A 191 11.53 7.52 -6.20
N PRO A 192 12.69 8.12 -5.88
CA PRO A 192 13.11 9.35 -6.52
C PRO A 192 13.33 9.20 -8.04
N THR A 193 13.92 8.08 -8.47
CA THR A 193 14.18 7.75 -9.87
C THR A 193 13.56 6.40 -10.23
N LYS A 194 13.62 6.01 -11.50
CA LYS A 194 13.25 4.65 -11.92
C LYS A 194 14.07 3.59 -11.16
N PRO A 195 13.50 2.37 -10.94
CA PRO A 195 14.16 1.32 -10.14
C PRO A 195 15.54 0.89 -10.65
N ASP A 196 15.76 0.88 -11.96
CA ASP A 196 17.03 0.54 -12.60
C ASP A 196 18.20 1.48 -12.22
N LEU A 197 17.88 2.67 -11.72
CA LEU A 197 18.87 3.64 -11.22
C LEU A 197 19.08 3.57 -9.69
N ALA A 198 18.49 2.60 -9.00
CA ALA A 198 18.58 2.53 -7.52
C ALA A 198 20.02 2.37 -7.01
N ALA A 199 20.90 1.72 -7.75
CA ALA A 199 22.31 1.57 -7.38
C ALA A 199 23.01 2.93 -7.24
N GLU A 200 22.61 3.93 -8.03
CA GLU A 200 23.17 5.28 -8.00
C GLU A 200 22.76 6.08 -6.74
N TRP A 201 21.71 5.62 -6.02
CA TRP A 201 21.26 6.30 -4.81
C TRP A 201 22.31 6.29 -3.69
N GLN A 202 23.28 5.38 -3.73
CA GLN A 202 24.39 5.38 -2.78
C GLN A 202 25.17 6.72 -2.78
N HIS A 203 25.32 7.34 -3.93
CA HIS A 203 25.98 8.65 -4.04
C HIS A 203 25.13 9.77 -3.43
N ILE A 204 23.81 9.68 -3.56
CA ILE A 204 22.87 10.65 -2.98
C ILE A 204 22.83 10.51 -1.46
N LYS A 205 22.75 9.29 -0.94
CA LYS A 205 22.71 8.99 0.51
C LYS A 205 23.85 9.63 1.30
N GLY A 206 25.03 9.68 0.73
CA GLY A 206 26.20 10.32 1.37
C GLY A 206 26.08 11.84 1.55
N ARG A 207 25.13 12.48 0.85
CA ARG A 207 24.95 13.94 0.78
C ARG A 207 23.67 14.46 1.41
N SER A 208 22.71 13.58 1.72
CA SER A 208 21.42 13.94 2.28
C SER A 208 21.07 13.12 3.51
N LYS A 209 20.33 13.74 4.44
CA LYS A 209 19.80 13.06 5.63
C LYS A 209 18.42 12.43 5.41
N ALA A 210 17.75 12.71 4.28
CA ALA A 210 16.44 12.15 3.97
C ALA A 210 16.61 10.67 3.59
N PRO A 211 15.97 9.74 4.31
CA PRO A 211 16.02 8.31 3.98
C PRO A 211 15.37 8.02 2.64
N LEU A 212 15.98 7.14 1.84
CA LEU A 212 15.51 6.75 0.51
C LEU A 212 14.80 5.40 0.56
N PHE A 213 13.56 5.37 0.08
CA PHE A 213 12.70 4.19 0.04
C PHE A 213 12.42 3.77 -1.40
N ILE A 214 12.44 2.45 -1.64
CA ILE A 214 12.03 1.88 -2.92
C ILE A 214 10.60 1.36 -2.86
N ASP A 215 9.81 1.59 -3.92
CA ASP A 215 8.44 1.10 -4.11
C ASP A 215 8.30 0.33 -5.43
N GLU A 216 8.41 0.96 -6.58
CA GLU A 216 8.06 0.37 -7.88
C GLU A 216 8.85 -0.89 -8.22
N GLY A 217 10.10 -0.97 -7.81
CA GLY A 217 10.93 -2.17 -7.97
C GLY A 217 10.67 -3.27 -6.94
N MET A 218 9.85 -3.03 -5.91
CA MET A 218 9.75 -3.86 -4.70
C MET A 218 8.47 -4.69 -4.71
N ASN A 219 8.52 -5.95 -5.12
CA ASN A 219 7.37 -6.85 -5.20
C ASN A 219 7.60 -8.17 -4.44
N THR A 220 8.80 -8.73 -4.51
CA THR A 220 9.15 -10.05 -3.99
C THR A 220 10.35 -10.00 -3.06
N LEU A 221 10.60 -11.10 -2.36
CA LEU A 221 11.83 -11.25 -1.57
C LEU A 221 13.09 -11.20 -2.46
N GLU A 222 13.00 -11.66 -3.69
CA GLU A 222 14.11 -11.60 -4.65
C GLU A 222 14.39 -10.13 -5.05
N ASP A 223 13.36 -9.35 -5.34
CA ASP A 223 13.51 -7.90 -5.58
C ASP A 223 14.16 -7.21 -4.37
N TYR A 224 13.72 -7.57 -3.14
CA TYR A 224 14.34 -7.04 -1.94
C TYR A 224 15.84 -7.31 -1.89
N LEU A 225 16.26 -8.52 -2.18
CA LEU A 225 17.70 -8.89 -2.17
C LEU A 225 18.49 -8.12 -3.22
N GLN A 226 17.88 -7.76 -4.35
CA GLN A 226 18.51 -6.95 -5.38
C GLN A 226 18.75 -5.49 -4.92
N TYR A 227 17.82 -4.91 -4.15
CA TYR A 227 17.86 -3.49 -3.81
C TYR A 227 18.32 -3.17 -2.39
N ALA A 228 18.41 -4.16 -1.51
CA ALA A 228 18.64 -3.99 -0.07
C ALA A 228 19.85 -3.10 0.26
N ASP A 229 20.95 -3.19 -0.51
CA ASP A 229 22.19 -2.45 -0.23
C ASP A 229 22.10 -0.98 -0.66
N TYR A 230 21.20 -0.63 -1.54
CA TYR A 230 21.11 0.71 -2.14
C TYR A 230 20.13 1.63 -1.41
N VAL A 231 19.22 1.09 -0.59
CA VAL A 231 18.10 1.81 0.03
C VAL A 231 18.22 1.89 1.55
N ASP A 232 17.56 2.87 2.17
CA ASP A 232 17.41 2.97 3.63
C ASP A 232 16.16 2.24 4.11
N GLY A 233 15.19 2.10 3.24
CA GLY A 233 13.92 1.45 3.52
C GLY A 233 13.21 0.96 2.28
N ILE A 234 12.12 0.24 2.52
CA ILE A 234 11.29 -0.36 1.48
C ILE A 234 9.82 -0.04 1.74
N ASN A 235 9.04 0.11 0.66
CA ASN A 235 7.59 0.17 0.73
C ASN A 235 7.00 -1.19 0.30
N ILE A 236 6.38 -1.88 1.25
CA ILE A 236 5.73 -3.18 0.99
C ILE A 236 4.25 -2.92 0.77
N LYS A 237 3.76 -3.22 -0.44
CA LYS A 237 2.33 -3.25 -0.78
C LYS A 237 1.89 -4.69 -0.95
N LEU A 238 0.92 -5.14 -0.16
CA LEU A 238 0.51 -6.54 -0.14
C LEU A 238 -0.04 -7.02 -1.48
N ALA A 239 -0.73 -6.15 -2.22
CA ALA A 239 -1.20 -6.44 -3.58
C ALA A 239 -0.04 -6.72 -4.55
N LYS A 240 1.10 -6.04 -4.39
CA LYS A 240 2.33 -6.26 -5.18
C LYS A 240 3.08 -7.52 -4.73
N ALA A 241 3.14 -7.77 -3.43
CA ALA A 241 3.76 -8.98 -2.88
C ALA A 241 2.94 -10.25 -3.21
N GLY A 242 1.63 -10.12 -3.39
CA GLY A 242 0.74 -11.24 -3.67
C GLY A 242 0.14 -11.88 -2.43
N GLY A 243 0.32 -11.29 -1.24
CA GLY A 243 -0.31 -11.74 -0.01
C GLY A 243 0.52 -11.49 1.23
N ILE A 244 -0.09 -11.78 2.39
CA ILE A 244 0.48 -11.48 3.70
C ILE A 244 1.72 -12.35 4.03
N LEU A 245 1.82 -13.58 3.49
CA LEU A 245 2.95 -14.47 3.80
C LEU A 245 4.22 -13.95 3.13
N GLU A 246 4.19 -13.65 1.83
CA GLU A 246 5.33 -13.07 1.10
C GLU A 246 5.70 -11.69 1.66
N ALA A 247 4.71 -10.81 1.88
CA ALA A 247 4.93 -9.51 2.49
C ALA A 247 5.61 -9.63 3.87
N SER A 248 5.20 -10.59 4.70
CA SER A 248 5.81 -10.86 6.01
C SER A 248 7.24 -11.40 5.89
N ALA A 249 7.53 -12.23 4.88
CA ALA A 249 8.88 -12.76 4.64
C ALA A 249 9.82 -11.61 4.25
N ILE A 250 9.39 -10.72 3.35
CA ILE A 250 10.13 -9.50 2.97
C ILE A 250 10.39 -8.63 4.21
N ALA A 251 9.34 -8.34 5.00
CA ALA A 251 9.46 -7.49 6.18
C ALA A 251 10.44 -8.06 7.21
N ARG A 252 10.37 -9.37 7.48
CA ARG A 252 11.29 -10.04 8.42
C ARG A 252 12.74 -10.02 7.93
N LYS A 253 12.96 -10.19 6.63
CA LYS A 253 14.31 -10.10 6.04
C LYS A 253 14.85 -8.67 6.13
N ALA A 254 14.02 -7.66 5.77
CA ALA A 254 14.40 -6.26 5.87
C ALA A 254 14.72 -5.82 7.31
N ALA A 255 13.93 -6.28 8.29
CA ALA A 255 14.19 -6.04 9.71
C ALA A 255 15.52 -6.65 10.16
N LYS A 256 15.85 -7.89 9.72
CA LYS A 256 17.14 -8.54 9.99
C LYS A 256 18.31 -7.74 9.42
N ASP A 257 18.13 -7.14 8.25
CA ASP A 257 19.13 -6.31 7.59
C ASP A 257 19.12 -4.85 8.08
N ARG A 258 18.31 -4.55 9.12
CA ARG A 258 18.14 -3.20 9.70
C ARG A 258 17.65 -2.15 8.72
N ARG A 259 16.86 -2.57 7.72
CA ARG A 259 16.19 -1.65 6.80
C ARG A 259 14.86 -1.18 7.40
N ARG A 260 14.49 0.05 7.12
CA ARG A 260 13.20 0.61 7.52
C ARG A 260 12.09 0.02 6.65
N ILE A 261 10.93 -0.20 7.23
CA ILE A 261 9.79 -0.82 6.55
C ILE A 261 8.62 0.15 6.60
N MET A 262 8.10 0.47 5.44
CA MET A 262 6.80 1.11 5.26
C MET A 262 5.81 0.09 4.73
N LEU A 263 4.60 0.06 5.27
CA LEU A 263 3.47 -0.61 4.65
C LEU A 263 2.69 0.42 3.86
N GLY A 264 2.59 0.20 2.57
CA GLY A 264 1.84 1.05 1.65
C GLY A 264 0.65 0.33 1.04
N CYS A 265 -0.12 1.07 0.26
CA CYS A 265 -1.29 0.56 -0.44
C CYS A 265 -1.38 1.12 -1.87
N MET A 266 -2.31 0.58 -2.61
CA MET A 266 -2.90 1.22 -3.78
C MET A 266 -4.11 2.05 -3.35
N VAL A 267 -4.84 2.65 -4.27
CA VAL A 267 -6.18 3.15 -3.96
C VAL A 267 -7.10 1.93 -3.82
N GLU A 268 -7.44 1.58 -2.59
CA GLU A 268 -8.09 0.33 -2.21
C GLU A 268 -9.07 0.57 -1.05
N SER A 269 -10.03 -0.33 -0.87
CA SER A 269 -10.96 -0.29 0.25
C SER A 269 -10.36 -0.88 1.54
N SER A 270 -11.11 -0.76 2.64
CA SER A 270 -10.75 -1.41 3.92
C SER A 270 -10.55 -2.92 3.79
N VAL A 271 -11.12 -3.57 2.77
CA VAL A 271 -10.91 -5.02 2.53
C VAL A 271 -9.45 -5.30 2.22
N ALA A 272 -8.84 -4.57 1.27
CA ALA A 272 -7.44 -4.75 0.90
C ALA A 272 -6.46 -4.13 1.92
N ILE A 273 -6.89 -3.09 2.65
CA ILE A 273 -6.02 -2.42 3.63
C ILE A 273 -5.88 -3.23 4.92
N SER A 274 -6.91 -3.97 5.33
CA SER A 274 -6.89 -4.68 6.62
C SER A 274 -5.71 -5.64 6.80
N PRO A 275 -5.25 -6.43 5.80
CA PRO A 275 -4.08 -7.28 5.96
C PRO A 275 -2.78 -6.51 6.23
N ALA A 276 -2.65 -5.27 5.77
CA ALA A 276 -1.50 -4.43 6.11
C ALA A 276 -1.51 -4.05 7.61
N LEU A 277 -2.71 -3.79 8.19
CA LEU A 277 -2.81 -3.56 9.63
C LEU A 277 -2.46 -4.82 10.44
N TYR A 278 -2.77 -6.03 9.94
CA TYR A 278 -2.36 -7.27 10.61
C TYR A 278 -0.84 -7.44 10.69
N MET A 279 -0.10 -6.77 9.80
CA MET A 279 1.36 -6.75 9.76
C MET A 279 1.98 -5.56 10.48
N ALA A 280 1.20 -4.68 11.09
CA ALA A 280 1.67 -3.39 11.63
C ALA A 280 2.86 -3.54 12.61
N SER A 281 2.91 -4.64 13.38
CA SER A 281 4.02 -4.92 14.30
C SER A 281 5.39 -5.11 13.63
N LEU A 282 5.44 -5.27 12.30
CA LEU A 282 6.68 -5.42 11.53
C LEU A 282 7.15 -4.11 10.88
N ALA A 283 6.37 -3.03 10.94
CA ALA A 283 6.62 -1.82 10.17
C ALA A 283 6.95 -0.61 11.05
N HIS A 284 7.57 0.39 10.42
CA HIS A 284 7.95 1.66 11.02
C HIS A 284 7.08 2.82 10.51
N TYR A 285 6.60 2.71 9.27
CA TYR A 285 5.82 3.73 8.57
C TYR A 285 4.59 3.12 7.92
N PHE A 286 3.52 3.91 7.82
CA PHE A 286 2.25 3.49 7.23
C PHE A 286 1.76 4.54 6.25
N ASP A 287 1.44 4.09 5.04
CA ASP A 287 0.87 4.85 3.95
C ASP A 287 -0.36 4.08 3.45
N LEU A 288 -1.41 4.07 4.28
CA LEU A 288 -2.57 3.19 4.19
C LEU A 288 -3.88 3.99 4.05
N ASP A 289 -3.81 5.12 3.38
CA ASP A 289 -4.92 6.05 3.23
C ASP A 289 -5.88 5.72 2.07
N GLY A 290 -5.71 4.58 1.41
CA GLY A 290 -6.58 4.16 0.31
C GLY A 290 -8.08 4.38 0.55
N PRO A 291 -8.65 3.94 1.69
CA PRO A 291 -10.07 4.17 2.00
C PRO A 291 -10.46 5.64 2.16
N LEU A 292 -9.53 6.50 2.58
CA LEU A 292 -9.76 7.95 2.74
C LEU A 292 -9.86 8.68 1.40
N LEU A 293 -9.24 8.13 0.36
CA LEU A 293 -9.28 8.67 -1.00
C LEU A 293 -10.57 8.33 -1.74
N LEU A 294 -11.32 7.33 -1.28
CA LEU A 294 -12.61 6.94 -1.84
C LEU A 294 -13.71 7.92 -1.40
N GLU A 295 -14.65 8.23 -2.29
CA GLU A 295 -15.87 8.97 -1.92
C GLU A 295 -16.61 8.24 -0.81
N GLU A 296 -16.63 6.91 -0.92
CA GLU A 296 -17.13 6.01 0.10
C GLU A 296 -16.38 4.67 0.07
N ASP A 297 -15.96 4.21 1.24
CA ASP A 297 -15.44 2.87 1.44
C ASP A 297 -16.57 1.84 1.38
N CYS A 298 -16.38 0.76 0.62
CA CYS A 298 -17.38 -0.30 0.45
C CYS A 298 -17.51 -1.24 1.65
N ALA A 299 -16.56 -1.19 2.59
CA ALA A 299 -16.56 -2.07 3.77
C ALA A 299 -16.43 -1.27 5.07
N THR A 300 -16.66 -1.95 6.18
CA THR A 300 -16.37 -1.49 7.55
C THR A 300 -15.31 -2.42 8.17
N GLY A 301 -14.73 -2.03 9.29
CA GLY A 301 -13.72 -2.85 9.99
C GLY A 301 -12.42 -2.12 10.26
N ILE A 302 -12.19 -1.00 9.58
CA ILE A 302 -11.11 -0.04 9.88
C ILE A 302 -11.74 1.26 10.35
N MET A 303 -11.24 1.78 11.46
CA MET A 303 -11.65 3.06 12.03
C MET A 303 -10.51 4.05 11.90
N PHE A 304 -10.81 5.25 11.40
CA PHE A 304 -9.88 6.36 11.32
C PHE A 304 -10.22 7.41 12.38
N ASN A 305 -9.21 7.84 13.12
CA ASN A 305 -9.29 9.03 13.97
C ASN A 305 -8.12 9.94 13.58
N VAL A 306 -8.39 10.81 12.60
CA VAL A 306 -7.41 11.57 11.84
C VAL A 306 -6.38 10.59 11.23
N GLU A 307 -5.10 10.70 11.59
CA GLU A 307 -4.03 9.80 11.07
C GLU A 307 -4.01 8.41 11.72
N LYS A 308 -4.68 8.26 12.87
CA LYS A 308 -4.68 6.98 13.60
C LYS A 308 -5.64 6.00 12.97
N MET A 309 -5.18 4.78 12.80
CA MET A 309 -5.97 3.67 12.28
C MET A 309 -6.08 2.57 13.32
N ASN A 310 -7.30 2.08 13.51
CA ASN A 310 -7.57 0.94 14.39
C ASN A 310 -8.46 -0.06 13.67
N LEU A 311 -8.30 -1.33 13.98
CA LEU A 311 -9.25 -2.36 13.60
C LEU A 311 -10.45 -2.33 14.55
N SER A 312 -11.63 -2.60 14.04
CA SER A 312 -12.83 -2.79 14.87
C SER A 312 -12.68 -4.04 15.76
N GLU A 313 -13.36 -4.06 16.89
CA GLU A 313 -13.35 -5.21 17.80
C GLU A 313 -13.88 -6.49 17.15
N ASP A 314 -14.81 -6.35 16.19
CA ASP A 314 -15.43 -7.44 15.44
C ASP A 314 -14.69 -7.84 14.16
N ILE A 315 -13.38 -7.57 14.07
CA ILE A 315 -12.56 -7.85 12.89
C ILE A 315 -12.32 -9.36 12.63
N ILE A 316 -12.72 -10.23 13.53
CA ILE A 316 -12.73 -11.68 13.27
C ILE A 316 -13.58 -11.97 12.03
N GLY A 317 -13.00 -12.69 11.06
CA GLY A 317 -13.59 -12.86 9.73
C GLY A 317 -13.36 -11.68 8.77
N GLY A 318 -12.54 -10.70 9.16
CA GLY A 318 -12.18 -9.54 8.32
C GLY A 318 -13.23 -8.43 8.26
N PRO A 319 -12.97 -7.41 7.44
CA PRO A 319 -13.92 -6.32 7.19
C PRO A 319 -15.27 -6.80 6.66
N LYS A 320 -16.34 -6.07 6.99
CA LYS A 320 -17.70 -6.42 6.58
C LYS A 320 -18.14 -5.57 5.41
N MET A 321 -18.46 -6.20 4.29
CA MET A 321 -18.99 -5.52 3.11
C MET A 321 -20.34 -4.87 3.42
N LYS A 322 -20.51 -3.58 3.09
CA LYS A 322 -21.78 -2.88 3.24
C LYS A 322 -22.81 -3.42 2.27
N ALA A 323 -24.06 -3.62 2.73
CA ALA A 323 -25.11 -4.30 1.97
C ALA A 323 -25.31 -3.77 0.54
N ARG A 324 -25.23 -2.45 0.34
CA ARG A 324 -25.43 -1.82 -0.97
C ARG A 324 -24.34 -2.13 -2.00
N PHE A 325 -23.16 -2.57 -1.58
CA PHE A 325 -22.06 -2.96 -2.47
C PHE A 325 -22.07 -4.44 -2.82
N ARG A 326 -22.83 -5.29 -2.09
CA ARG A 326 -22.93 -6.71 -2.38
C ARG A 326 -23.63 -7.02 -3.70
N TYR A 327 -24.51 -6.11 -4.16
CA TYR A 327 -25.33 -6.32 -5.39
C TYR A 327 -24.65 -5.77 -6.66
N ALA A 328 -23.48 -5.18 -6.56
CA ALA A 328 -22.71 -4.76 -7.73
C ALA A 328 -21.84 -5.89 -8.34
N ILE A 329 -21.99 -7.12 -7.83
CA ILE A 329 -21.25 -8.30 -8.27
C ILE A 329 -22.11 -8.99 -9.33
N SER A 330 -21.72 -8.86 -10.60
CA SER A 330 -22.26 -9.70 -11.68
C SER A 330 -21.62 -11.08 -11.58
N ASP A 331 -22.44 -12.11 -11.79
CA ASP A 331 -22.04 -13.52 -11.89
C ASP A 331 -20.92 -13.75 -12.93
#